data_bc3a6594197c3ec3aa5be9bdd6abaa66
#
_entry.id   bc3a6594197c3ec3aa5be9bdd6abaa66
#
_cell.length_a   1.000
_cell.length_b   1.000
_cell.length_c   1.000
_cell.angle_alpha   90.00
_cell.angle_beta   90.00
_cell.angle_gamma   90.00
#
_symmetry.space_group_name_H-M   'P 1'
#
loop_
_entity.id
_entity.type
_entity.pdbx_description
1 polymer ?
#
loop_
_entity_poly.entity_id
_entity_poly.type
_entity_poly.pdbx_seq_one_letter_code
_entity_poly.pdbx_strand_id
1 'polypeptide(L)'
;MFPNPNAPTGAFLSLDVVEDIIKHNQNVVVIVDEAYIDFGGDTAKELTRKYDNVLVVQTYSKSRSLAGLRIGYAIGNKELIKAMNDVKYSYNSYTMNEPSIVLGTAVLEDEEYFQETRKKIIETREWFQIEMRKIGFNFA
;
A
#
# COMPACT_ATOMS: atom_id res chain seq x y z
N MET A 1 1.04 13.74 1.39
CA MET A 1 1.34 12.31 1.22
C MET A 1 2.06 11.79 2.44
N PHE A 2 1.67 10.63 2.96
CA PHE A 2 2.33 9.93 4.07
C PHE A 2 2.19 8.41 3.91
N PRO A 3 3.19 7.61 4.36
CA PRO A 3 3.12 6.16 4.35
C PRO A 3 2.37 5.64 5.59
N ASN A 4 1.50 4.62 5.39
CA ASN A 4 0.77 3.96 6.47
C ASN A 4 0.52 2.47 6.14
N PRO A 5 1.27 1.52 6.74
CA PRO A 5 2.35 1.69 7.73
C PRO A 5 3.56 2.45 7.22
N ASN A 6 4.26 3.16 8.11
CA ASN A 6 5.44 3.92 7.75
C ASN A 6 6.68 3.01 7.60
N ALA A 7 7.39 3.17 6.50
CA ALA A 7 8.74 2.62 6.35
C ALA A 7 9.77 3.76 6.57
N PRO A 8 10.83 3.56 7.40
CA PRO A 8 11.31 2.28 7.95
C PRO A 8 10.84 1.99 9.39
N THR A 9 10.04 2.85 10.02
CA THR A 9 9.75 2.76 11.46
C THR A 9 8.74 1.66 11.82
N GLY A 10 7.87 1.26 10.88
CA GLY A 10 6.74 0.37 11.14
C GLY A 10 5.56 1.05 11.85
N ALA A 11 5.66 2.35 12.17
CA ALA A 11 4.58 3.09 12.83
C ALA A 11 3.31 3.07 11.96
N PHE A 12 2.17 2.90 12.60
CA PHE A 12 0.87 2.77 11.98
C PHE A 12 -0.14 3.73 12.61
N LEU A 13 -0.88 4.43 11.76
CA LEU A 13 -2.00 5.27 12.17
C LEU A 13 -3.30 4.49 11.99
N SER A 14 -4.17 4.53 13.01
CA SER A 14 -5.52 3.97 12.90
C SER A 14 -6.35 4.68 11.83
N LEU A 15 -7.39 4.01 11.33
CA LEU A 15 -8.28 4.61 10.31
C LEU A 15 -8.94 5.90 10.79
N ASP A 16 -9.27 6.01 12.08
CA ASP A 16 -9.86 7.23 12.64
C ASP A 16 -8.92 8.42 12.52
N VAL A 17 -7.62 8.21 12.77
CA VAL A 17 -6.60 9.26 12.62
C VAL A 17 -6.41 9.62 11.15
N VAL A 18 -6.37 8.61 10.27
CA VAL A 18 -6.28 8.84 8.81
C VAL A 18 -7.51 9.61 8.32
N GLU A 19 -8.70 9.24 8.76
CA GLU A 19 -9.94 9.94 8.42
C GLU A 19 -9.95 11.38 8.93
N ASP A 20 -9.44 11.62 10.14
CA ASP A 20 -9.32 12.96 10.71
C ASP A 20 -8.38 13.85 9.87
N ILE A 21 -7.24 13.31 9.44
CA ILE A 21 -6.33 14.00 8.51
C ILE A 21 -7.05 14.38 7.21
N ILE A 22 -7.83 13.46 6.64
CA ILE A 22 -8.58 13.71 5.40
C ILE A 22 -9.60 14.83 5.59
N LYS A 23 -10.38 14.79 6.68
CA LYS A 23 -11.41 15.79 7.01
C LYS A 23 -10.86 17.20 7.17
N HIS A 24 -9.69 17.33 7.78
CA HIS A 24 -9.06 18.62 8.00
C HIS A 24 -8.27 19.17 6.80
N ASN A 25 -8.17 18.39 5.69
CA ASN A 25 -7.41 18.76 4.51
C ASN A 25 -8.24 18.68 3.21
N GLN A 26 -9.51 19.08 3.24
CA GLN A 26 -10.44 18.91 2.12
C GLN A 26 -10.07 19.66 0.83
N ASN A 27 -9.25 20.72 0.92
CA ASN A 27 -8.83 21.52 -0.23
C ASN A 27 -7.56 21.00 -0.93
N VAL A 28 -7.01 19.87 -0.47
CA VAL A 28 -5.80 19.24 -1.04
C VAL A 28 -6.00 17.73 -1.14
N VAL A 29 -5.28 17.11 -2.07
CA VAL A 29 -5.28 15.65 -2.19
C VAL A 29 -4.46 15.05 -1.07
N VAL A 30 -5.06 14.16 -0.28
CA VAL A 30 -4.41 13.35 0.74
C VAL A 30 -4.02 12.00 0.11
N ILE A 31 -2.72 11.73 0.00
CA ILE A 31 -2.23 10.46 -0.52
C ILE A 31 -1.76 9.60 0.63
N VAL A 32 -2.38 8.43 0.80
CA VAL A 32 -2.00 7.39 1.76
C VAL A 32 -1.20 6.33 1.02
N ASP A 33 0.09 6.23 1.34
CA ASP A 33 0.98 5.22 0.76
C ASP A 33 0.90 3.93 1.60
N GLU A 34 0.25 2.94 1.06
CA GLU A 34 -0.01 1.64 1.68
C GLU A 34 0.92 0.54 1.14
N ALA A 35 2.16 0.86 0.80
CA ALA A 35 3.10 -0.12 0.27
C ALA A 35 3.31 -1.35 1.18
N TYR A 36 3.06 -1.22 2.48
CA TYR A 36 3.25 -2.27 3.48
C TYR A 36 1.96 -2.72 4.18
N ILE A 37 0.78 -2.30 3.72
CA ILE A 37 -0.49 -2.55 4.39
C ILE A 37 -0.80 -4.05 4.58
N ASP A 38 -0.38 -4.88 3.64
CA ASP A 38 -0.63 -6.32 3.69
C ASP A 38 0.07 -7.02 4.87
N PHE A 39 1.05 -6.39 5.49
CA PHE A 39 1.78 -6.96 6.63
C PHE A 39 1.23 -6.54 8.00
N GLY A 40 0.21 -5.71 8.03
CA GLY A 40 -0.50 -5.28 9.26
C GLY A 40 -1.10 -3.90 9.12
N GLY A 41 -2.22 -3.70 9.80
CA GLY A 41 -3.01 -2.47 9.77
C GLY A 41 -4.28 -2.59 8.92
N ASP A 42 -5.10 -1.53 8.97
CA ASP A 42 -6.35 -1.43 8.24
C ASP A 42 -6.19 -0.47 7.05
N THR A 43 -6.60 -0.93 5.87
CA THR A 43 -6.50 -0.12 4.64
C THR A 43 -7.50 1.02 4.62
N ALA A 44 -7.06 2.20 4.21
CA ALA A 44 -7.90 3.37 4.00
C ALA A 44 -8.73 3.32 2.69
N LYS A 45 -8.71 2.20 1.95
CA LYS A 45 -9.42 2.08 0.66
C LYS A 45 -10.91 2.43 0.74
N GLU A 46 -11.60 2.08 1.84
CA GLU A 46 -13.02 2.41 2.00
C GLU A 46 -13.28 3.91 2.19
N LEU A 47 -12.28 4.67 2.68
CA LEU A 47 -12.38 6.12 2.80
C LEU A 47 -12.40 6.80 1.42
N THR A 48 -11.88 6.16 0.36
CA THR A 48 -11.96 6.69 -1.02
C THR A 48 -13.37 6.74 -1.57
N ARG A 49 -14.31 5.98 -0.98
CA ARG A 49 -15.74 6.04 -1.31
C ARG A 49 -16.47 7.17 -0.57
N LYS A 50 -15.88 7.63 0.51
CA LYS A 50 -16.48 8.61 1.43
C LYS A 50 -15.95 10.02 1.18
N TYR A 51 -14.71 10.14 0.72
CA TYR A 51 -14.00 11.41 0.52
C TYR A 51 -13.40 11.49 -0.88
N ASP A 52 -13.69 12.58 -1.58
CA ASP A 52 -13.22 12.80 -2.96
C ASP A 52 -11.74 13.22 -3.03
N ASN A 53 -11.17 13.69 -1.93
CA ASN A 53 -9.81 14.21 -1.85
C ASN A 53 -8.77 13.17 -1.39
N VAL A 54 -9.12 11.89 -1.30
CA VAL A 54 -8.19 10.84 -0.87
C VAL A 54 -7.77 9.93 -2.03
N LEU A 55 -6.48 9.60 -2.05
CA LEU A 55 -5.88 8.64 -2.95
C LEU A 55 -5.08 7.62 -2.13
N VAL A 56 -5.43 6.36 -2.23
CA VAL A 56 -4.67 5.25 -1.65
C VAL A 56 -3.79 4.64 -2.73
N VAL A 57 -2.49 4.48 -2.45
CA VAL A 57 -1.55 3.85 -3.39
C VAL A 57 -0.98 2.57 -2.80
N GLN A 58 -0.95 1.51 -3.59
CA GLN A 58 -0.45 0.20 -3.21
C GLN A 58 0.50 -0.35 -4.28
N THR A 59 1.28 -1.37 -3.93
CA THR A 59 2.30 -1.93 -4.81
C THR A 59 2.36 -3.45 -4.75
N TYR A 60 2.76 -4.07 -5.85
CA TYR A 60 3.09 -5.50 -5.89
C TYR A 60 4.54 -5.79 -5.48
N SER A 61 5.33 -4.73 -5.26
CA SER A 61 6.77 -4.86 -4.98
C SER A 61 7.09 -5.52 -3.64
N LYS A 62 6.16 -5.51 -2.69
CA LYS A 62 6.37 -5.97 -1.31
C LYS A 62 5.68 -7.32 -1.07
N SER A 63 4.42 -7.32 -0.70
CA SER A 63 3.67 -8.52 -0.31
C SER A 63 3.47 -9.51 -1.47
N ARG A 64 3.37 -9.02 -2.71
CA ARG A 64 3.23 -9.86 -3.91
C ARG A 64 4.57 -10.27 -4.53
N SER A 65 5.71 -9.91 -3.93
CA SER A 65 7.07 -10.32 -4.34
C SER A 65 7.46 -9.95 -5.78
N LEU A 66 6.82 -8.94 -6.39
CA LEU A 66 7.00 -8.54 -7.79
C LEU A 66 7.74 -7.21 -7.96
N ALA A 67 8.71 -6.91 -7.11
CA ALA A 67 9.46 -5.64 -7.17
C ALA A 67 10.08 -5.36 -8.55
N GLY A 68 10.56 -6.41 -9.24
CA GLY A 68 11.17 -6.29 -10.57
C GLY A 68 10.20 -5.92 -11.69
N LEU A 69 8.91 -6.18 -11.53
CA LEU A 69 7.89 -5.92 -12.56
C LEU A 69 7.36 -4.49 -12.54
N ARG A 70 7.68 -3.69 -11.53
CA ARG A 70 7.31 -2.28 -11.41
C ARG A 70 5.80 -2.02 -11.46
N ILE A 71 5.01 -2.87 -10.78
CA ILE A 71 3.55 -2.76 -10.72
C ILE A 71 3.13 -2.07 -9.43
N GLY A 72 2.27 -1.08 -9.56
CA GLY A 72 1.56 -0.42 -8.48
C GLY A 72 0.21 0.08 -8.98
N TYR A 73 -0.68 0.43 -8.07
CA TYR A 73 -1.99 0.94 -8.41
C TYR A 73 -2.45 1.98 -7.39
N ALA A 74 -3.43 2.77 -7.82
CA ALA A 74 -4.05 3.77 -6.99
C ALA A 74 -5.57 3.57 -6.95
N ILE A 75 -6.17 3.84 -5.81
CA ILE A 75 -7.61 3.80 -5.57
C ILE A 75 -8.04 5.19 -5.12
N GLY A 76 -9.05 5.74 -5.75
CA GLY A 76 -9.55 7.08 -5.42
C GLY A 76 -10.75 7.49 -6.25
N ASN A 77 -11.18 8.73 -6.05
CA ASN A 77 -12.24 9.34 -6.85
C ASN A 77 -11.88 9.33 -8.34
N LYS A 78 -12.89 9.16 -9.21
CA LYS A 78 -12.72 9.09 -10.68
C LYS A 78 -11.98 10.29 -11.26
N GLU A 79 -12.17 11.50 -10.70
CA GLU A 79 -11.51 12.71 -11.19
C GLU A 79 -10.00 12.71 -10.87
N LEU A 80 -9.62 12.20 -9.68
CA LEU A 80 -8.21 12.00 -9.33
C LEU A 80 -7.56 10.93 -10.21
N ILE A 81 -8.26 9.82 -10.44
CA ILE A 81 -7.76 8.76 -11.34
C ILE A 81 -7.67 9.26 -12.77
N LYS A 82 -8.63 10.07 -13.23
CA LYS A 82 -8.55 10.72 -14.54
C LYS A 82 -7.32 11.62 -14.65
N ALA A 83 -7.08 12.49 -13.67
CA ALA A 83 -5.91 13.37 -13.65
C ALA A 83 -4.59 12.58 -13.70
N MET A 84 -4.48 11.45 -12.95
CA MET A 84 -3.32 10.56 -13.04
C MET A 84 -3.16 9.95 -14.44
N ASN A 85 -4.25 9.53 -15.07
CA ASN A 85 -4.21 9.01 -16.44
C ASN A 85 -3.80 10.08 -17.44
N ASP A 86 -4.30 11.31 -17.32
CA ASP A 86 -3.92 12.43 -18.20
C ASP A 86 -2.41 12.68 -18.12
N VAL A 87 -1.82 12.68 -16.92
CA VAL A 87 -0.36 12.78 -16.72
C VAL A 87 0.36 11.56 -17.31
N LYS A 88 -0.12 10.34 -17.01
CA LYS A 88 0.47 9.10 -17.54
C LYS A 88 0.51 9.11 -19.06
N TYR A 89 -0.58 9.43 -19.72
CA TYR A 89 -0.66 9.42 -21.18
C TYR A 89 0.13 10.57 -21.83
N SER A 90 0.34 11.67 -21.11
CA SER A 90 1.19 12.77 -21.56
C SER A 90 2.69 12.45 -21.47
N TYR A 91 3.09 11.62 -20.50
CA TYR A 91 4.51 11.35 -20.22
C TYR A 91 4.95 9.96 -20.74
N ASN A 92 4.23 8.89 -20.41
CA ASN A 92 4.52 7.53 -20.83
C ASN A 92 3.24 6.68 -20.90
N SER A 93 2.68 6.56 -22.09
CA SER A 93 1.45 5.81 -22.34
C SER A 93 1.62 4.30 -22.12
N TYR A 94 2.82 3.76 -22.36
CA TYR A 94 3.12 2.33 -22.31
C TYR A 94 3.99 1.98 -21.11
N THR A 95 3.49 2.24 -19.90
CA THR A 95 4.24 2.08 -18.66
C THR A 95 4.50 0.62 -18.27
N MET A 96 3.64 -0.31 -18.69
CA MET A 96 3.73 -1.72 -18.38
C MET A 96 4.06 -2.54 -19.61
N ASN A 97 5.05 -3.42 -19.49
CA ASN A 97 5.33 -4.41 -20.53
C ASN A 97 4.40 -5.63 -20.40
N GLU A 98 4.32 -6.44 -21.45
CA GLU A 98 3.47 -7.63 -21.50
C GLU A 98 3.77 -8.65 -20.38
N PRO A 99 5.04 -9.01 -20.07
CA PRO A 99 5.35 -9.86 -18.92
C PRO A 99 4.82 -9.33 -17.60
N SER A 100 4.88 -8.01 -17.35
CA SER A 100 4.32 -7.41 -16.14
C SER A 100 2.80 -7.57 -16.07
N ILE A 101 2.10 -7.44 -17.19
CA ILE A 101 0.64 -7.62 -17.23
C ILE A 101 0.28 -9.08 -16.95
N VAL A 102 0.90 -10.02 -17.64
CA VAL A 102 0.61 -11.46 -17.50
C VAL A 102 0.92 -11.95 -16.09
N LEU A 103 2.12 -11.67 -15.59
CA LEU A 103 2.55 -12.12 -14.25
C LEU A 103 1.79 -11.38 -13.14
N GLY A 104 1.51 -10.10 -13.33
CA GLY A 104 0.72 -9.33 -12.38
C GLY A 104 -0.72 -9.86 -12.24
N THR A 105 -1.31 -10.34 -13.33
CA THR A 105 -2.63 -10.99 -13.32
C THR A 105 -2.56 -12.34 -12.61
N ALA A 106 -1.59 -13.18 -12.98
CA ALA A 106 -1.43 -14.51 -12.39
C ALA A 106 -1.24 -14.47 -10.86
N VAL A 107 -0.49 -13.48 -10.34
CA VAL A 107 -0.27 -13.32 -8.89
C VAL A 107 -1.54 -12.91 -8.15
N LEU A 108 -2.51 -12.26 -8.81
CA LEU A 108 -3.81 -11.96 -8.19
C LEU A 108 -4.68 -13.21 -8.07
N GLU A 109 -4.51 -14.17 -8.98
CA GLU A 109 -5.23 -15.45 -8.97
C GLU A 109 -4.66 -16.45 -7.98
N ASP A 110 -3.38 -16.31 -7.59
CA ASP A 110 -2.69 -17.15 -6.62
C ASP A 110 -2.81 -16.59 -5.19
N GLU A 111 -4.02 -16.62 -4.67
CA GLU A 111 -4.33 -16.11 -3.33
C GLU A 111 -3.72 -17.03 -2.24
N GLU A 112 -3.64 -18.35 -2.48
CA GLU A 112 -3.08 -19.30 -1.51
C GLU A 112 -1.61 -19.01 -1.23
N TYR A 113 -0.79 -18.87 -2.27
CA TYR A 113 0.63 -18.51 -2.13
C TYR A 113 0.82 -17.15 -1.47
N PHE A 114 -0.02 -16.17 -1.83
CA PHE A 114 0.03 -14.85 -1.22
C PHE A 114 -0.22 -14.91 0.28
N GLN A 115 -1.27 -15.61 0.73
CA GLN A 115 -1.59 -15.72 2.15
C GLN A 115 -0.53 -16.51 2.91
N GLU A 116 0.01 -17.58 2.33
CA GLU A 116 1.09 -18.36 2.94
C GLU A 116 2.34 -17.51 3.17
N THR A 117 2.82 -16.83 2.14
CA THR A 117 4.04 -16.01 2.22
C THR A 117 3.87 -14.82 3.15
N ARG A 118 2.74 -14.13 3.08
CA ARG A 118 2.36 -13.04 3.99
C ARG A 118 2.37 -13.50 5.45
N LYS A 119 1.74 -14.64 5.74
CA LYS A 119 1.69 -15.22 7.07
C LYS A 119 3.09 -15.52 7.61
N LYS A 120 3.95 -16.14 6.82
CA LYS A 120 5.34 -16.43 7.21
C LYS A 120 6.12 -15.17 7.58
N ILE A 121 5.94 -14.09 6.83
CA ILE A 121 6.61 -12.80 7.12
C ILE A 121 6.11 -12.23 8.45
N ILE A 122 4.80 -12.24 8.69
CA ILE A 122 4.19 -11.74 9.92
C ILE A 122 4.67 -12.55 11.13
N GLU A 123 4.60 -13.88 11.07
CA GLU A 123 5.04 -14.78 12.14
C GLU A 123 6.55 -14.62 12.44
N THR A 124 7.37 -14.48 11.39
CA THR A 124 8.82 -14.24 11.55
C THR A 124 9.09 -12.90 12.22
N ARG A 125 8.37 -11.84 11.85
CA ARG A 125 8.47 -10.52 12.51
C ARG A 125 8.12 -10.63 14.00
N GLU A 126 7.02 -11.28 14.33
CA GLU A 126 6.57 -11.43 15.73
C GLU A 126 7.57 -12.21 16.55
N TRP A 127 8.04 -13.33 16.02
CA TRP A 127 9.12 -14.11 16.67
C TRP A 127 10.39 -13.25 16.86
N PHE A 128 10.83 -12.56 15.80
CA PHE A 128 12.03 -11.72 15.87
C PHE A 128 11.90 -10.62 16.93
N GLN A 129 10.76 -9.96 17.02
CA GLN A 129 10.50 -8.93 18.03
C GLN A 129 10.58 -9.50 19.45
N ILE A 130 10.05 -10.71 19.69
CA ILE A 130 10.13 -11.38 20.98
C ILE A 130 11.60 -11.67 21.33
N GLU A 131 12.37 -12.23 20.41
CA GLU A 131 13.78 -12.57 20.67
C GLU A 131 14.63 -11.31 20.92
N MET A 132 14.40 -10.26 20.16
CA MET A 132 15.12 -9.00 20.33
C MET A 132 14.81 -8.33 21.69
N ARG A 133 13.56 -8.39 22.17
CA ARG A 133 13.22 -7.89 23.52
C ARG A 133 13.97 -8.63 24.63
N LYS A 134 14.20 -9.95 24.48
CA LYS A 134 14.96 -10.75 25.47
C LYS A 134 16.41 -10.26 25.61
N ILE A 135 16.99 -9.69 24.59
CA ILE A 135 18.36 -9.16 24.59
C ILE A 135 18.42 -7.63 24.78
N GLY A 136 17.30 -7.02 25.19
CA GLY A 136 17.24 -5.62 25.64
C GLY A 136 16.86 -4.59 24.60
N PHE A 137 16.43 -4.97 23.38
CA PHE A 137 15.91 -4.02 22.40
C PHE A 137 14.44 -3.67 22.68
N ASN A 138 14.12 -2.37 22.53
CA ASN A 138 12.75 -1.87 22.55
C ASN A 138 12.31 -1.48 21.14
N PHE A 139 11.07 -1.80 20.79
CA PHE A 139 10.42 -1.42 19.54
C PHE A 139 9.24 -0.49 19.83
N ALA A 140 9.07 0.49 18.95
CA ALA A 140 7.89 1.35 18.95
C ALA A 140 6.65 0.57 18.48
#